data_076160860d99b225a5b1ed911a230df6
#
_entry.id   076160860d99b225a5b1ed911a230df6
#
_cell.length_a   1.000
_cell.length_b   1.000
_cell.length_c   1.000
_cell.angle_alpha   90.00
_cell.angle_beta   90.00
_cell.angle_gamma   90.00
#
_symmetry.space_group_name_H-M   'P 1'
#
loop_
_entity.id
_entity.type
_entity.pdbx_description
1 polymer ?
#
loop_
_entity_poly.entity_id
_entity_poly.type
_entity_poly.pdbx_seq_one_letter_code
_entity_poly.pdbx_strand_id
1 'polypeptide(L)'
;MFDSNLVNAWNSHDGKRVAALYADQGVRHQIALEETVFTGRAEVATAAQQIQDAWPDSVLEVRGVIEKGSRVVVEWTFRGTHQQDFGLLPGRGETTELNGVSVFDLDGELIREERVYWDGATLLAGAGVLG
;
A
#
# COMPACT_ATOMS: atom_id res chain seq x y z
N MET A 1 0.55 2.49 -18.52
CA MET A 1 0.57 1.14 -17.91
C MET A 1 0.11 1.23 -16.48
N PHE A 2 -0.63 0.24 -16.02
CA PHE A 2 -1.21 0.24 -14.67
C PHE A 2 -0.13 0.30 -13.57
N ASP A 3 0.91 -0.51 -13.69
CA ASP A 3 1.99 -0.56 -12.71
C ASP A 3 2.77 0.76 -12.62
N SER A 4 3.00 1.44 -13.75
CA SER A 4 3.63 2.76 -13.75
C SER A 4 2.76 3.80 -13.06
N ASN A 5 1.46 3.77 -13.31
CA ASN A 5 0.50 4.68 -12.64
C ASN A 5 0.46 4.41 -11.14
N LEU A 6 0.51 3.14 -10.73
CA LEU A 6 0.55 2.74 -9.33
C LEU A 6 1.79 3.31 -8.63
N VAL A 7 2.97 3.11 -9.21
CA VAL A 7 4.25 3.60 -8.67
C VAL A 7 4.24 5.13 -8.58
N ASN A 8 3.82 5.81 -9.64
CA ASN A 8 3.79 7.27 -9.65
C ASN A 8 2.85 7.83 -8.59
N ALA A 9 1.68 7.23 -8.40
CA ALA A 9 0.73 7.67 -7.39
C ALA A 9 1.27 7.47 -5.98
N TRP A 10 1.80 6.30 -5.67
CA TRP A 10 2.36 6.02 -4.35
C TRP A 10 3.60 6.88 -4.04
N ASN A 11 4.47 7.08 -5.01
CA ASN A 11 5.70 7.87 -4.82
C ASN A 11 5.45 9.38 -4.85
N SER A 12 4.21 9.82 -5.14
CA SER A 12 3.83 11.22 -5.05
C SER A 12 3.64 11.70 -3.61
N HIS A 13 3.46 10.79 -2.66
CA HIS A 13 3.14 11.08 -1.27
C HIS A 13 1.83 11.87 -1.09
N ASP A 14 0.90 11.65 -2.00
CA ASP A 14 -0.44 12.25 -1.98
C ASP A 14 -1.49 11.13 -2.02
N GLY A 15 -2.14 10.86 -0.89
CA GLY A 15 -3.14 9.81 -0.78
C GLY A 15 -4.30 9.98 -1.75
N LYS A 16 -4.64 11.20 -2.14
CA LYS A 16 -5.69 11.47 -3.12
C LYS A 16 -5.31 10.96 -4.52
N ARG A 17 -4.03 11.04 -4.87
CA ARG A 17 -3.56 10.49 -6.15
C ARG A 17 -3.62 8.97 -6.17
N VAL A 18 -3.33 8.33 -5.04
CA VAL A 18 -3.52 6.88 -4.91
C VAL A 18 -5.00 6.54 -5.05
N ALA A 19 -5.87 7.24 -4.34
CA ALA A 19 -7.32 7.00 -4.38
C ALA A 19 -7.92 7.21 -5.78
N ALA A 20 -7.35 8.12 -6.57
CA ALA A 20 -7.81 8.38 -7.94
C ALA A 20 -7.65 7.16 -8.87
N LEU A 21 -6.82 6.18 -8.50
CA LEU A 21 -6.68 4.93 -9.24
C LEU A 21 -7.86 3.98 -9.03
N TYR A 22 -8.70 4.23 -8.02
CA TYR A 22 -9.81 3.37 -7.63
C TYR A 22 -11.11 3.83 -8.26
N ALA A 23 -12.02 2.88 -8.51
CA ALA A 23 -13.41 3.19 -8.83
C ALA A 23 -14.06 3.89 -7.63
N ASP A 24 -15.18 4.60 -7.83
CA ASP A 24 -15.87 5.36 -6.78
C ASP A 24 -16.13 4.54 -5.52
N GLN A 25 -16.51 3.27 -5.68
CA GLN A 25 -16.78 2.34 -4.59
C GLN A 25 -15.70 1.26 -4.50
N GLY A 26 -14.50 1.56 -4.98
CA GLY A 26 -13.39 0.64 -4.92
C GLY A 26 -13.02 0.28 -3.48
N VAL A 27 -12.56 -0.95 -3.27
CA VAL A 27 -12.28 -1.50 -1.94
C VAL A 27 -10.80 -1.87 -1.85
N ARG A 28 -10.19 -1.49 -0.73
CA ARG A 28 -8.82 -1.88 -0.39
C ARG A 28 -8.82 -2.71 0.88
N HIS A 29 -8.33 -3.95 0.77
CA HIS A 29 -8.12 -4.84 1.91
C HIS A 29 -6.63 -4.83 2.26
N GLN A 30 -6.28 -4.33 3.43
CA GLN A 30 -4.91 -4.40 3.95
C GLN A 30 -4.78 -5.63 4.83
N ILE A 31 -4.00 -6.61 4.39
CA ILE A 31 -3.88 -7.90 5.04
C ILE A 31 -2.43 -8.09 5.47
N ALA A 32 -2.17 -7.89 6.75
CA ALA A 32 -0.87 -8.13 7.36
C ALA A 32 -1.05 -9.16 8.48
N LEU A 33 -1.21 -8.72 9.72
CA LEU A 33 -1.54 -9.60 10.85
C LEU A 33 -3.03 -9.80 10.97
N GLU A 34 -3.80 -8.78 10.65
CA GLU A 34 -5.26 -8.82 10.54
C GLU A 34 -5.68 -8.03 9.31
N GLU A 35 -6.92 -8.18 8.92
CA GLU A 35 -7.44 -7.49 7.75
C GLU A 35 -8.13 -6.19 8.14
N THR A 36 -7.75 -5.10 7.47
CA THR A 36 -8.44 -3.82 7.55
C THR A 36 -9.01 -3.47 6.18
N VAL A 37 -10.28 -3.08 6.13
CA VAL A 37 -11.00 -2.82 4.88
C VAL A 37 -11.31 -1.33 4.75
N PHE A 38 -10.99 -0.75 3.60
CA PHE A 38 -11.30 0.63 3.25
C PHE A 38 -12.17 0.64 2.01
N THR A 39 -13.34 1.28 2.08
CA THR A 39 -14.32 1.31 0.98
C THR A 39 -14.52 2.74 0.50
N GLY A 40 -14.37 2.93 -0.81
CA GLY A 40 -14.54 4.21 -1.46
C GLY A 40 -13.28 5.07 -1.43
N ARG A 41 -13.23 6.04 -2.34
CA ARG A 41 -12.02 6.87 -2.52
C ARG A 41 -11.61 7.64 -1.28
N ALA A 42 -12.56 8.17 -0.51
CA ALA A 42 -12.24 8.94 0.69
C ALA A 42 -11.50 8.08 1.73
N GLU A 43 -12.00 6.87 1.99
CA GLU A 43 -11.35 5.95 2.93
C GLU A 43 -10.00 5.47 2.40
N VAL A 44 -9.91 5.16 1.11
CA VAL A 44 -8.64 4.74 0.48
C VAL A 44 -7.61 5.87 0.55
N ALA A 45 -8.02 7.11 0.29
CA ALA A 45 -7.10 8.26 0.41
C ALA A 45 -6.56 8.39 1.83
N THR A 46 -7.41 8.23 2.83
CA THR A 46 -6.99 8.27 4.25
C THR A 46 -6.01 7.14 4.56
N ALA A 47 -6.30 5.91 4.11
CA ALA A 47 -5.43 4.76 4.33
C ALA A 47 -4.05 4.97 3.71
N ALA A 48 -4.01 5.43 2.45
CA ALA A 48 -2.76 5.70 1.75
C ALA A 48 -1.97 6.82 2.42
N GLN A 49 -2.65 7.89 2.83
CA GLN A 49 -1.99 9.03 3.47
C GLN A 49 -1.38 8.66 4.82
N GLN A 50 -2.03 7.78 5.59
CA GLN A 50 -1.46 7.28 6.85
C GLN A 50 -0.13 6.58 6.63
N ILE A 51 -0.03 5.77 5.59
CA ILE A 51 1.21 5.08 5.24
C ILE A 51 2.28 6.08 4.81
N GLN A 52 1.92 7.01 3.94
CA GLN A 52 2.84 8.01 3.41
C GLN A 52 3.32 8.99 4.50
N ASP A 53 2.47 9.34 5.46
CA ASP A 53 2.86 10.18 6.59
C ASP A 53 3.80 9.45 7.55
N ALA A 54 3.59 8.16 7.79
CA ALA A 54 4.43 7.37 8.68
C ALA A 54 5.82 7.14 8.08
N TRP A 55 5.90 7.00 6.74
CA TRP A 55 7.15 6.84 6.00
C TRP A 55 7.28 7.94 4.94
N PRO A 56 7.62 9.18 5.37
CA PRO A 56 7.56 10.34 4.46
C PRO A 56 8.58 10.32 3.32
N ASP A 57 9.62 9.51 3.42
CA ASP A 57 10.63 9.31 2.38
C ASP A 57 10.43 8.01 1.60
N SER A 58 9.27 7.36 1.72
CA SER A 58 9.06 6.04 1.16
C SER A 58 9.13 6.00 -0.36
N VAL A 59 9.62 4.88 -0.87
CA VAL A 59 9.68 4.57 -2.29
C VAL A 59 9.09 3.19 -2.51
N LEU A 60 8.16 3.09 -3.45
CA LEU A 60 7.59 1.84 -3.92
C LEU A 60 8.26 1.43 -5.22
N GLU A 61 8.75 0.19 -5.28
CA GLU A 61 9.31 -0.40 -6.50
C GLU A 61 8.49 -1.62 -6.88
N VAL A 62 8.19 -1.77 -8.17
CA VAL A 62 7.55 -2.97 -8.70
C VAL A 62 8.62 -4.00 -9.04
N ARG A 63 8.43 -5.23 -8.54
CA ARG A 63 9.34 -6.35 -8.79
C ARG A 63 8.84 -7.26 -9.90
N GLY A 64 7.55 -7.36 -10.08
CA GLY A 64 6.95 -8.18 -11.12
C GLY A 64 5.48 -7.89 -11.28
N VAL A 65 4.94 -8.15 -12.46
CA VAL A 65 3.53 -7.93 -12.81
C VAL A 65 3.03 -9.13 -13.58
N ILE A 66 1.87 -9.65 -13.19
CA ILE A 66 1.18 -10.72 -13.93
C ILE A 66 -0.24 -10.22 -14.20
N GLU A 67 -0.64 -10.24 -15.47
CA GLU A 67 -1.97 -9.84 -15.87
C GLU A 67 -2.72 -11.00 -16.50
N LYS A 68 -4.00 -11.14 -16.12
CA LYS A 68 -4.91 -12.09 -16.76
C LYS A 68 -6.32 -11.52 -16.76
N GLY A 69 -6.81 -11.14 -17.94
CA GLY A 69 -8.09 -10.46 -18.04
C GLY A 69 -8.09 -9.13 -17.28
N SER A 70 -9.05 -8.96 -16.40
CA SER A 70 -9.15 -7.77 -15.56
C SER A 70 -8.39 -7.90 -14.24
N ARG A 71 -7.67 -8.99 -14.01
CA ARG A 71 -6.90 -9.21 -12.79
C ARG A 71 -5.43 -8.92 -13.03
N VAL A 72 -4.84 -8.11 -12.13
CA VAL A 72 -3.42 -7.76 -12.17
C VAL A 72 -2.82 -8.10 -10.81
N VAL A 73 -1.71 -8.83 -10.81
CA VAL A 73 -0.96 -9.14 -9.59
C VAL A 73 0.37 -8.41 -9.68
N VAL A 74 0.67 -7.62 -8.66
CA VAL A 74 1.90 -6.83 -8.60
C VAL A 74 2.69 -7.24 -7.37
N GLU A 75 3.92 -7.69 -7.60
CA GLU A 75 4.89 -7.92 -6.55
C GLU A 75 5.73 -6.66 -6.38
N TRP A 76 5.87 -6.18 -5.14
CA TRP A 76 6.51 -4.91 -4.89
C TRP A 76 7.41 -4.93 -3.65
N THR A 77 8.28 -3.94 -3.55
CA THR A 77 9.08 -3.64 -2.37
C THR A 77 8.82 -2.19 -1.98
N PHE A 78 8.61 -1.97 -0.69
CA PHE A 78 8.39 -0.66 -0.09
C PHE A 78 9.55 -0.38 0.87
N ARG A 79 10.22 0.76 0.69
CA ARG A 79 11.35 1.16 1.54
C ARG A 79 11.11 2.56 2.06
N GLY A 80 11.49 2.80 3.30
CA GLY A 80 11.44 4.13 3.87
C GLY A 80 11.91 4.15 5.32
N THR A 81 11.90 5.35 5.90
CA THR A 81 12.21 5.55 7.31
C THR A 81 10.90 5.76 8.08
N HIS A 82 10.69 4.93 9.10
CA HIS A 82 9.47 4.98 9.92
C HIS A 82 9.60 6.13 10.93
N GLN A 83 9.07 7.30 10.57
CA GLN A 83 9.23 8.53 11.34
C GLN A 83 8.05 8.83 12.27
N GLN A 84 6.84 8.47 11.87
CA GLN A 84 5.61 8.73 12.64
C GLN A 84 4.87 7.44 12.90
N ASP A 85 4.00 7.45 13.90
CA ASP A 85 3.24 6.27 14.27
C ASP A 85 2.33 5.81 13.12
N PHE A 86 2.27 4.50 12.93
CA PHE A 86 1.33 3.86 12.01
C PHE A 86 0.38 3.01 12.85
N GLY A 87 -0.82 3.54 13.13
CA GLY A 87 -1.71 2.92 14.10
C GLY A 87 -1.03 2.81 15.47
N LEU A 88 -0.92 1.60 15.99
CA LEU A 88 -0.25 1.32 17.28
C LEU A 88 1.26 1.07 17.12
N LEU A 89 1.80 1.10 15.90
CA LEU A 89 3.23 0.88 15.69
C LEU A 89 3.98 2.20 15.77
N PRO A 90 4.91 2.34 16.75
CA PRO A 90 5.64 3.59 16.91
C PRO A 90 6.69 3.77 15.82
N GLY A 91 6.80 5.00 15.30
CA GLY A 91 7.88 5.40 14.41
C GLY A 91 9.10 5.82 15.22
N ARG A 92 10.21 5.14 15.05
CA ARG A 92 11.44 5.36 15.82
C ARG A 92 12.63 5.78 14.96
N GLY A 93 12.39 6.12 13.70
CA GLY A 93 13.46 6.46 12.77
C GLY A 93 14.20 5.28 12.19
N GLU A 94 13.70 4.05 12.36
CA GLU A 94 14.29 2.86 11.77
C GLU A 94 13.98 2.75 10.28
N THR A 95 14.89 2.10 9.55
CA THR A 95 14.67 1.78 8.14
C THR A 95 13.71 0.60 8.02
N THR A 96 12.69 0.77 7.19
CA THR A 96 11.71 -0.27 6.86
C THR A 96 11.96 -0.73 5.42
N GLU A 97 12.01 -2.04 5.21
CA GLU A 97 11.96 -2.64 3.89
C GLU A 97 10.96 -3.79 3.94
N LEU A 98 9.86 -3.64 3.20
CA LEU A 98 8.78 -4.61 3.14
C LEU A 98 8.61 -5.12 1.72
N ASN A 99 8.46 -6.44 1.60
CA ASN A 99 8.04 -7.06 0.36
C ASN A 99 6.56 -7.38 0.47
N GLY A 100 5.83 -7.16 -0.61
CA GLY A 100 4.41 -7.45 -0.63
C GLY A 100 3.91 -7.80 -2.00
N VAL A 101 2.64 -8.19 -2.02
CA VAL A 101 1.90 -8.53 -3.24
C VAL A 101 0.53 -7.88 -3.16
N SER A 102 0.14 -7.21 -4.23
CA SER A 102 -1.21 -6.70 -4.39
C SER A 102 -1.92 -7.44 -5.50
N VAL A 103 -3.14 -7.88 -5.21
CA VAL A 103 -4.03 -8.51 -6.20
C VAL A 103 -5.13 -7.50 -6.52
N PHE A 104 -5.15 -7.04 -7.76
CA PHE A 104 -6.11 -6.05 -8.23
C PHE A 104 -7.15 -6.69 -9.14
N ASP A 105 -8.42 -6.36 -8.91
CA ASP A 105 -9.50 -6.57 -9.85
C ASP A 105 -9.88 -5.22 -10.43
N LEU A 106 -9.77 -5.06 -11.75
CA LEU A 106 -10.01 -3.79 -12.42
C LEU A 106 -11.39 -3.74 -13.07
N ASP A 107 -11.95 -2.53 -13.10
CA ASP A 107 -13.11 -2.17 -13.91
C ASP A 107 -12.60 -1.13 -14.92
N GLY A 108 -12.35 -1.58 -16.16
CA GLY A 108 -11.61 -0.77 -17.11
C GLY A 108 -10.19 -0.55 -16.58
N GLU A 109 -9.80 0.71 -16.40
CA GLU A 109 -8.50 1.09 -15.86
C GLU A 109 -8.54 1.40 -14.36
N LEU A 110 -9.72 1.36 -13.74
CA LEU A 110 -9.90 1.70 -12.33
C LEU A 110 -9.88 0.43 -11.45
N ILE A 111 -9.36 0.57 -10.26
CA ILE A 111 -9.32 -0.53 -9.28
C ILE A 111 -10.71 -0.68 -8.67
N ARG A 112 -11.35 -1.83 -8.89
CA ARG A 112 -12.59 -2.20 -8.23
C ARG A 112 -12.32 -2.78 -6.86
N GLU A 113 -11.28 -3.62 -6.75
CA GLU A 113 -10.89 -4.24 -5.49
C GLU A 113 -9.40 -4.50 -5.50
N GLU A 114 -8.75 -4.23 -4.38
CA GLU A 114 -7.35 -4.59 -4.14
C GLU A 114 -7.26 -5.39 -2.84
N ARG A 115 -6.50 -6.48 -2.88
CA ARG A 115 -6.05 -7.17 -1.67
C ARG A 115 -4.55 -7.02 -1.61
N VAL A 116 -4.07 -6.33 -0.59
CA VAL A 116 -2.64 -6.11 -0.41
C VAL A 116 -2.13 -6.93 0.77
N TYR A 117 -1.11 -7.73 0.50
CA TYR A 117 -0.47 -8.62 1.46
C TYR A 117 0.96 -8.14 1.68
N TRP A 118 1.35 -7.95 2.93
CA TRP A 118 2.74 -7.66 3.26
C TRP A 118 3.18 -8.42 4.51
N ASP A 119 4.49 -8.45 4.76
CA ASP A 119 5.06 -9.14 5.90
C ASP A 119 4.87 -8.31 7.18
N GLY A 120 3.77 -8.57 7.87
CA GLY A 120 3.45 -7.88 9.14
C GLY A 120 4.45 -8.19 10.25
N ALA A 121 5.04 -9.38 10.27
CA ALA A 121 6.03 -9.74 11.27
C ALA A 121 7.31 -8.91 11.11
N THR A 122 7.77 -8.69 9.88
CA THR A 122 8.92 -7.82 9.60
C THR A 122 8.63 -6.40 10.06
N LEU A 123 7.43 -5.89 9.80
CA LEU A 123 7.03 -4.55 10.23
C LEU A 123 7.02 -4.43 11.75
N LEU A 124 6.47 -5.40 12.46
CA LEU A 124 6.43 -5.42 13.93
C LEU A 124 7.82 -5.51 14.53
N ALA A 125 8.69 -6.35 13.98
CA ALA A 125 10.06 -6.50 14.43
C ALA A 125 10.84 -5.18 14.27
N GLY A 126 10.67 -4.51 13.12
CA GLY A 126 11.30 -3.21 12.86
C GLY A 126 10.82 -2.13 13.82
N ALA A 127 9.56 -2.16 14.23
CA ALA A 127 9.01 -1.24 15.22
C ALA A 127 9.36 -1.60 16.67
N GLY A 128 10.08 -2.71 16.89
CA GLY A 128 10.49 -3.16 18.20
C GLY A 128 9.39 -3.89 18.99
N VAL A 129 8.29 -4.24 18.34
CA VAL A 129 7.15 -4.91 18.99
C VAL A 129 7.43 -6.40 19.25
N LEU A 130 8.17 -7.03 18.35
CA LEU A 130 8.52 -8.44 18.46
C LEU A 130 9.89 -8.68 19.10
N GLY A 131 10.46 -7.66 19.63
CA GLY A 131 11.76 -7.78 20.32
C GLY A 131 12.93 -7.82 19.37
#